data_53a5fd77619118e84e2cbf1e068970a5
#
_entry.id   53a5fd77619118e84e2cbf1e068970a5
#
_cell.length_a   1.000
_cell.length_b   1.000
_cell.length_c   1.000
_cell.angle_alpha   90.00
_cell.angle_beta   90.00
_cell.angle_gamma   90.00
#
_symmetry.space_group_name_H-M   'P 1'
#
loop_
_entity.id
_entity.type
_entity.pdbx_description
1 polymer ?
#
loop_
_entity_poly.entity_id
_entity_poly.type
_entity_poly.pdbx_seq_one_letter_code
_entity_poly.pdbx_strand_id
1 'polypeptide(L)'
;RMNNIKKVLSAWMLVACVLPVAAQYPVIPDSVKARGAKQEAEFEHQSNVAWEKALPTVLEEAQKGRPYKPWASKPEDLVKSNIPAFPGAEGGGMYTPGGRGGKVIVVTSLEDSGPGTFREACETGGARIIVFNVSGVIHLKSPISVRAPYVTIAGQTAPGDGICVAGQSFLIDTHDVVIRHMRFRRGAQDVAFRDDAVGGNAVGNIMIDHCSASWGLDENMSIYRHVYNRGADGHGLKLPTVNITIQNSIFSEALDTYNHAFGATIGGHNSMFCRNLFASNISRNSSVGMDGDFNFVNNVVFNWWNRSVDGGDNKSFYNMINNYFKPGPITPLDKPISYRILKPEAGRDKNRPLSFGKAYVNGNIIHGNAKVTKNNWDGGVQLKDGVDSEKFLPQIKSDEAFKMPPVTIMDTPKAYSFVLDNAGANFPKRDAVDSRVIKTVRTGKAIYVKDAPEFVSPYVKRRLPADSYKQGIITDIRQVGGLPEYKGEPYADTDNDGMPDVWEVANGLNPNDPSDAVKDCNGDGYTNIEKYINGIDTKKKVDWTDLKNNHDTLSKRKSLF
;
A
#
# COMPACT_ATOMS: atom_id res chain seq x y z
N ARG A 1 68.84 -4.64 57.38
CA ARG A 1 69.23 -4.84 55.98
C ARG A 1 67.94 -5.06 55.23
N MET A 2 67.62 -4.10 54.45
CA MET A 2 66.32 -3.84 53.79
C MET A 2 66.26 -4.58 52.48
N ASN A 3 65.06 -5.14 52.18
CA ASN A 3 64.75 -5.57 50.85
C ASN A 3 63.37 -5.00 50.44
N ASN A 4 63.43 -4.15 49.47
CA ASN A 4 62.24 -3.55 48.79
C ASN A 4 61.60 -4.58 47.90
N ILE A 5 60.29 -4.83 48.12
CA ILE A 5 59.44 -5.58 47.17
C ILE A 5 58.60 -4.58 46.47
N LYS A 6 58.90 -4.34 45.19
CA LYS A 6 58.03 -3.54 44.26
C LYS A 6 56.82 -4.38 43.90
N LYS A 7 55.63 -3.89 44.27
CA LYS A 7 54.35 -4.39 43.75
C LYS A 7 54.16 -3.86 42.33
N VAL A 8 54.13 -4.75 41.36
CA VAL A 8 53.70 -4.46 39.99
C VAL A 8 52.16 -4.65 39.95
N LEU A 9 51.42 -3.56 39.84
CA LEU A 9 49.99 -3.59 39.49
C LEU A 9 49.87 -3.77 37.99
N SER A 10 49.43 -4.96 37.57
CA SER A 10 48.99 -5.21 36.19
C SER A 10 47.60 -4.61 35.99
N ALA A 11 47.54 -3.48 35.31
CA ALA A 11 46.28 -2.93 34.81
C ALA A 11 45.83 -3.74 33.60
N TRP A 12 44.79 -4.54 33.77
CA TRP A 12 44.09 -5.15 32.66
C TRP A 12 43.23 -4.06 32.01
N MET A 13 43.68 -3.53 30.87
CA MET A 13 42.83 -2.75 29.97
C MET A 13 41.80 -3.68 29.33
N LEU A 14 40.56 -3.60 29.78
CA LEU A 14 39.43 -4.14 29.03
C LEU A 14 39.31 -3.30 27.77
N VAL A 15 39.86 -3.80 26.67
CA VAL A 15 39.51 -3.32 25.33
C VAL A 15 38.09 -3.81 25.05
N ALA A 16 37.12 -2.98 25.33
CA ALA A 16 35.76 -3.17 24.79
C ALA A 16 35.87 -3.06 23.28
N CYS A 17 35.94 -4.19 22.58
CA CYS A 17 35.70 -4.26 21.17
C CYS A 17 34.27 -3.79 20.93
N VAL A 18 34.10 -2.51 20.59
CA VAL A 18 32.90 -2.01 19.95
C VAL A 18 32.88 -2.66 18.57
N LEU A 19 32.28 -3.85 18.51
CA LEU A 19 31.95 -4.44 17.22
C LEU A 19 31.06 -3.42 16.49
N PRO A 20 31.41 -3.00 15.27
CA PRO A 20 30.51 -2.17 14.49
C PRO A 20 29.18 -2.92 14.41
N VAL A 21 28.09 -2.24 14.73
CA VAL A 21 26.75 -2.75 14.48
C VAL A 21 26.72 -3.05 12.98
N ALA A 22 26.98 -4.30 12.64
CA ALA A 22 26.95 -4.76 11.26
C ALA A 22 25.56 -4.40 10.69
N ALA A 23 25.57 -3.86 9.49
CA ALA A 23 24.40 -3.42 8.78
C ALA A 23 23.26 -4.44 8.93
N GLN A 24 22.03 -3.95 9.10
CA GLN A 24 20.80 -4.73 9.28
C GLN A 24 20.47 -5.67 8.10
N TYR A 25 21.29 -5.66 7.07
CA TYR A 25 21.10 -6.42 5.85
C TYR A 25 21.75 -7.80 5.93
N PRO A 26 21.05 -8.84 5.46
CA PRO A 26 21.61 -10.18 5.39
C PRO A 26 22.80 -10.24 4.44
N VAL A 27 23.80 -11.03 4.78
CA VAL A 27 24.92 -11.34 3.87
C VAL A 27 24.46 -12.49 2.96
N ILE A 28 24.00 -12.14 1.78
CA ILE A 28 23.57 -13.12 0.77
C ILE A 28 24.77 -13.49 -0.11
N PRO A 29 25.03 -14.81 -0.35
CA PRO A 29 26.11 -15.24 -1.21
C PRO A 29 26.03 -14.69 -2.63
N ASP A 30 27.17 -14.43 -3.25
CA ASP A 30 27.21 -13.85 -4.60
C ASP A 30 26.55 -14.74 -5.66
N SER A 31 26.60 -16.06 -5.49
CA SER A 31 25.88 -17.00 -6.37
C SER A 31 24.36 -16.84 -6.30
N VAL A 32 23.81 -16.56 -5.11
CA VAL A 32 22.38 -16.30 -4.92
C VAL A 32 21.99 -14.94 -5.49
N LYS A 33 22.84 -13.92 -5.28
CA LYS A 33 22.63 -12.59 -5.89
C LYS A 33 22.67 -12.67 -7.43
N ALA A 34 23.64 -13.41 -7.99
CA ALA A 34 23.75 -13.59 -9.44
C ALA A 34 22.52 -14.30 -10.03
N ARG A 35 21.98 -15.31 -9.32
CA ARG A 35 20.73 -15.97 -9.71
C ARG A 35 19.57 -14.97 -9.71
N GLY A 36 19.44 -14.18 -8.64
CA GLY A 36 18.39 -13.15 -8.52
C GLY A 36 18.50 -12.10 -9.63
N ALA A 37 19.69 -11.58 -9.89
CA ALA A 37 19.93 -10.61 -10.96
C ALA A 37 19.59 -11.17 -12.35
N LYS A 38 19.86 -12.45 -12.60
CA LYS A 38 19.47 -13.09 -13.86
C LYS A 38 17.95 -13.20 -14.00
N GLN A 39 17.24 -13.56 -12.94
CA GLN A 39 15.79 -13.63 -12.95
C GLN A 39 15.17 -12.23 -13.12
N GLU A 40 15.71 -11.22 -12.43
CA GLU A 40 15.27 -9.82 -12.56
C GLU A 40 15.45 -9.30 -13.98
N ALA A 41 16.58 -9.58 -14.63
CA ALA A 41 16.82 -9.23 -16.03
C ALA A 41 15.83 -9.91 -16.99
N GLU A 42 15.46 -11.17 -16.72
CA GLU A 42 14.43 -11.87 -17.50
C GLU A 42 13.05 -11.23 -17.31
N PHE A 43 12.68 -10.89 -16.08
CA PHE A 43 11.42 -10.20 -15.79
C PHE A 43 11.35 -8.81 -16.45
N GLU A 44 12.45 -8.07 -16.40
CA GLU A 44 12.56 -6.77 -17.07
C GLU A 44 12.44 -6.90 -18.59
N HIS A 45 13.08 -7.92 -19.18
CA HIS A 45 12.95 -8.20 -20.62
C HIS A 45 11.49 -8.51 -21.01
N GLN A 46 10.79 -9.36 -20.26
CA GLN A 46 9.37 -9.67 -20.49
C GLN A 46 8.49 -8.41 -20.41
N SER A 47 8.72 -7.57 -19.38
CA SER A 47 8.01 -6.31 -19.22
C SER A 47 8.30 -5.34 -20.38
N ASN A 48 9.54 -5.28 -20.86
CA ASN A 48 9.90 -4.43 -22.00
C ASN A 48 9.24 -4.89 -23.30
N VAL A 49 9.18 -6.17 -23.58
CA VAL A 49 8.47 -6.72 -24.74
C VAL A 49 6.98 -6.37 -24.72
N ALA A 50 6.33 -6.49 -23.56
CA ALA A 50 4.94 -6.10 -23.41
C ALA A 50 4.75 -4.58 -23.59
N TRP A 51 5.65 -3.77 -23.04
CA TRP A 51 5.63 -2.32 -23.18
C TRP A 51 5.80 -1.85 -24.62
N GLU A 52 6.71 -2.44 -25.38
CA GLU A 52 6.91 -2.13 -26.78
C GLU A 52 5.64 -2.35 -27.63
N LYS A 53 4.82 -3.33 -27.27
CA LYS A 53 3.49 -3.55 -27.89
C LYS A 53 2.46 -2.51 -27.46
N ALA A 54 2.50 -2.10 -26.21
CA ALA A 54 1.52 -1.18 -25.63
C ALA A 54 1.78 0.28 -26.04
N LEU A 55 3.04 0.68 -26.17
CA LEU A 55 3.46 2.06 -26.35
C LEU A 55 2.82 2.78 -27.56
N PRO A 56 2.69 2.18 -28.75
CA PRO A 56 2.03 2.85 -29.88
C PRO A 56 0.59 3.32 -29.56
N THR A 57 -0.19 2.50 -28.89
CA THR A 57 -1.55 2.86 -28.46
C THR A 57 -1.53 3.98 -27.43
N VAL A 58 -0.59 3.95 -26.48
CA VAL A 58 -0.44 5.02 -25.48
C VAL A 58 -0.11 6.37 -26.15
N LEU A 59 0.79 6.37 -27.13
CA LEU A 59 1.16 7.58 -27.86
C LEU A 59 0.03 8.10 -28.76
N GLU A 60 -0.74 7.20 -29.38
CA GLU A 60 -1.94 7.57 -30.16
C GLU A 60 -2.99 8.23 -29.28
N GLU A 61 -3.29 7.65 -28.12
CA GLU A 61 -4.26 8.22 -27.16
C GLU A 61 -3.78 9.55 -26.56
N ALA A 62 -2.46 9.71 -26.40
CA ALA A 62 -1.89 10.98 -25.95
C ALA A 62 -2.21 12.14 -26.89
N GLN A 63 -2.27 11.88 -28.20
CA GLN A 63 -2.66 12.86 -29.20
C GLN A 63 -4.19 13.13 -29.21
N LYS A 64 -4.99 12.23 -28.64
CA LYS A 64 -6.45 12.29 -28.60
C LYS A 64 -7.02 12.76 -27.25
N GLY A 65 -6.19 13.34 -26.39
CA GLY A 65 -6.64 13.96 -25.13
C GLY A 65 -6.38 13.13 -23.87
N ARG A 66 -5.60 12.05 -23.96
CA ARG A 66 -5.09 11.30 -22.79
C ARG A 66 -3.57 11.41 -22.70
N PRO A 67 -3.03 12.56 -22.26
CA PRO A 67 -1.58 12.81 -22.29
C PRO A 67 -0.81 11.78 -21.50
N TYR A 68 0.34 11.36 -22.04
CA TYR A 68 1.29 10.49 -21.38
C TYR A 68 2.45 11.33 -20.83
N LYS A 69 2.57 11.39 -19.50
CA LYS A 69 3.50 12.27 -18.80
C LYS A 69 4.31 11.50 -17.74
N PRO A 70 5.24 10.63 -18.14
CA PRO A 70 6.03 9.83 -17.20
C PRO A 70 6.98 10.66 -16.32
N TRP A 71 7.16 11.95 -16.62
CA TRP A 71 7.98 12.90 -15.86
C TRP A 71 7.17 13.73 -14.85
N ALA A 72 5.87 13.57 -14.71
CA ALA A 72 5.04 14.38 -13.82
C ALA A 72 5.62 14.37 -12.40
N SER A 73 5.74 15.54 -11.80
CA SER A 73 6.34 15.73 -10.49
C SER A 73 5.66 16.81 -9.64
N LYS A 74 4.67 17.47 -10.24
CA LYS A 74 3.81 18.48 -9.58
C LYS A 74 2.35 18.09 -9.75
N PRO A 75 1.48 18.41 -8.78
CA PRO A 75 0.05 18.11 -8.87
C PRO A 75 -0.64 18.57 -10.15
N GLU A 76 -0.22 19.71 -10.69
CA GLU A 76 -0.77 20.32 -11.90
C GLU A 76 -0.27 19.71 -13.22
N ASP A 77 0.75 18.84 -13.17
CA ASP A 77 1.26 18.19 -14.37
C ASP A 77 0.27 17.20 -14.99
N LEU A 78 -0.60 16.61 -14.17
CA LEU A 78 -1.57 15.61 -14.59
C LEU A 78 -2.99 16.17 -14.68
N VAL A 79 -3.76 15.65 -15.62
CA VAL A 79 -5.15 16.07 -15.85
C VAL A 79 -6.04 15.52 -14.73
N LYS A 80 -6.94 16.35 -14.21
CA LYS A 80 -7.96 15.97 -13.24
C LYS A 80 -9.30 15.74 -13.95
N SER A 81 -10.02 14.71 -13.53
CA SER A 81 -11.41 14.53 -13.89
C SER A 81 -12.30 15.58 -13.19
N ASN A 82 -13.45 15.87 -13.77
CA ASN A 82 -14.43 16.78 -13.16
C ASN A 82 -15.20 16.16 -11.99
N ILE A 83 -15.23 14.84 -11.92
CA ILE A 83 -15.92 14.07 -10.88
C ILE A 83 -14.95 13.09 -10.22
N PRO A 84 -15.24 12.63 -9.00
CA PRO A 84 -14.39 11.64 -8.33
C PRO A 84 -14.18 10.38 -9.16
N ALA A 85 -13.09 9.65 -8.90
CA ALA A 85 -12.78 8.37 -9.55
C ALA A 85 -13.94 7.36 -9.39
N PHE A 86 -14.58 7.40 -8.25
CA PHE A 86 -15.83 6.69 -7.92
C PHE A 86 -16.47 7.41 -6.72
N PRO A 87 -17.75 7.21 -6.45
CA PRO A 87 -18.38 7.77 -5.26
C PRO A 87 -17.71 7.26 -3.97
N GLY A 88 -17.23 8.19 -3.15
CA GLY A 88 -16.46 7.88 -1.93
C GLY A 88 -14.94 8.01 -2.09
N ALA A 89 -14.43 8.31 -3.28
CA ALA A 89 -13.02 8.65 -3.45
C ALA A 89 -12.71 10.01 -2.82
N GLU A 90 -11.68 10.05 -1.98
CA GLU A 90 -11.24 11.26 -1.27
C GLU A 90 -9.75 11.52 -1.49
N GLY A 91 -9.27 12.66 -1.02
CA GLY A 91 -7.85 12.99 -1.00
C GLY A 91 -7.27 13.42 -2.34
N GLY A 92 -5.94 13.39 -2.42
CA GLY A 92 -5.19 13.91 -3.57
C GLY A 92 -5.43 13.16 -4.88
N GLY A 93 -5.70 11.86 -4.79
CA GLY A 93 -6.01 10.99 -5.93
C GLY A 93 -7.48 10.96 -6.32
N MET A 94 -8.37 11.67 -5.65
CA MET A 94 -9.82 11.56 -5.83
C MET A 94 -10.31 11.86 -7.23
N TYR A 95 -9.63 12.71 -7.99
CA TYR A 95 -10.00 13.09 -9.35
C TYR A 95 -9.22 12.32 -10.42
N THR A 96 -8.67 11.18 -10.07
CA THR A 96 -8.02 10.28 -11.00
C THR A 96 -9.05 9.70 -11.96
N PRO A 97 -8.94 9.91 -13.29
CA PRO A 97 -9.89 9.36 -14.25
C PRO A 97 -9.79 7.83 -14.39
N GLY A 98 -8.62 7.25 -14.11
CA GLY A 98 -8.40 5.83 -14.37
C GLY A 98 -8.70 5.45 -15.81
N GLY A 99 -9.40 4.35 -16.01
CA GLY A 99 -9.77 3.84 -17.33
C GLY A 99 -11.08 4.37 -17.88
N ARG A 100 -11.69 5.42 -17.29
CA ARG A 100 -12.99 5.94 -17.70
C ARG A 100 -13.08 6.20 -19.21
N GLY A 101 -14.12 5.65 -19.83
CA GLY A 101 -14.36 5.76 -21.26
C GLY A 101 -13.44 4.91 -22.13
N GLY A 102 -12.52 4.17 -21.54
CA GLY A 102 -11.71 3.17 -22.21
C GLY A 102 -12.43 1.84 -22.41
N LYS A 103 -11.78 0.91 -23.09
CA LYS A 103 -12.36 -0.43 -23.30
C LYS A 103 -12.46 -1.20 -21.99
N VAL A 104 -13.46 -2.08 -21.90
CA VAL A 104 -13.58 -3.02 -20.80
C VAL A 104 -12.84 -4.31 -21.15
N ILE A 105 -12.02 -4.81 -20.24
CA ILE A 105 -11.32 -6.08 -20.38
C ILE A 105 -11.77 -6.99 -19.25
N VAL A 106 -12.33 -8.14 -19.62
CA VAL A 106 -12.83 -9.14 -18.68
C VAL A 106 -11.76 -10.20 -18.44
N VAL A 107 -11.30 -10.34 -17.22
CA VAL A 107 -10.41 -11.41 -16.82
C VAL A 107 -11.24 -12.67 -16.56
N THR A 108 -10.93 -13.74 -17.30
CA THR A 108 -11.65 -15.01 -17.25
C THR A 108 -10.75 -16.19 -16.88
N SER A 109 -9.45 -15.97 -16.78
CA SER A 109 -8.45 -17.00 -16.50
C SER A 109 -7.65 -16.67 -15.24
N LEU A 110 -7.35 -17.71 -14.46
CA LEU A 110 -6.46 -17.63 -13.28
C LEU A 110 -4.99 -17.92 -13.65
N GLU A 111 -4.70 -18.19 -14.92
CA GLU A 111 -3.33 -18.43 -15.38
C GLU A 111 -2.45 -17.17 -15.23
N ASP A 112 -1.13 -17.37 -15.16
CA ASP A 112 -0.16 -16.28 -15.05
C ASP A 112 -0.12 -15.41 -16.30
N SER A 113 -0.24 -16.01 -17.49
CA SER A 113 -0.10 -15.31 -18.77
C SER A 113 -0.96 -15.96 -19.85
N GLY A 114 -1.17 -15.26 -20.96
CA GLY A 114 -1.97 -15.70 -22.09
C GLY A 114 -3.34 -15.02 -22.17
N PRO A 115 -4.19 -15.46 -23.09
CA PRO A 115 -5.50 -14.86 -23.33
C PRO A 115 -6.41 -14.90 -22.10
N GLY A 116 -7.09 -13.78 -21.81
CA GLY A 116 -8.05 -13.66 -20.73
C GLY A 116 -7.42 -13.56 -19.33
N THR A 117 -6.11 -13.41 -19.21
CA THR A 117 -5.41 -13.30 -17.93
C THR A 117 -5.34 -11.86 -17.42
N PHE A 118 -5.15 -11.72 -16.12
CA PHE A 118 -4.92 -10.43 -15.48
C PHE A 118 -3.65 -9.75 -15.99
N ARG A 119 -2.59 -10.49 -16.23
CA ARG A 119 -1.34 -9.98 -16.83
C ARG A 119 -1.60 -9.35 -18.20
N GLU A 120 -2.29 -10.04 -19.08
CA GLU A 120 -2.63 -9.50 -20.41
C GLU A 120 -3.39 -8.17 -20.29
N ALA A 121 -4.39 -8.11 -19.42
CA ALA A 121 -5.17 -6.91 -19.19
C ALA A 121 -4.33 -5.74 -18.62
N CYS A 122 -3.43 -6.03 -17.68
CA CYS A 122 -2.52 -5.03 -17.08
C CYS A 122 -1.49 -4.49 -18.07
N GLU A 123 -0.95 -5.35 -18.92
CA GLU A 123 0.11 -5.02 -19.87
C GLU A 123 -0.42 -4.45 -21.21
N THR A 124 -1.72 -4.45 -21.42
CA THR A 124 -2.36 -3.85 -22.60
C THR A 124 -2.20 -2.32 -22.60
N GLY A 125 -2.00 -1.73 -23.79
CA GLY A 125 -1.98 -0.29 -23.98
C GLY A 125 -3.37 0.33 -24.10
N GLY A 126 -3.45 1.63 -23.80
CA GLY A 126 -4.67 2.42 -23.88
C GLY A 126 -5.54 2.39 -22.64
N ALA A 127 -6.48 3.33 -22.58
CA ALA A 127 -7.42 3.44 -21.48
C ALA A 127 -8.27 2.19 -21.37
N ARG A 128 -8.41 1.65 -20.13
CA ARG A 128 -9.11 0.38 -19.90
C ARG A 128 -9.63 0.23 -18.49
N ILE A 129 -10.75 -0.46 -18.39
CA ILE A 129 -11.33 -0.90 -17.12
C ILE A 129 -11.22 -2.42 -17.07
N ILE A 130 -10.53 -2.93 -16.07
CA ILE A 130 -10.29 -4.36 -15.87
C ILE A 130 -11.29 -4.88 -14.85
N VAL A 131 -12.11 -5.81 -15.26
CA VAL A 131 -13.10 -6.50 -14.43
C VAL A 131 -12.83 -8.00 -14.41
N PHE A 132 -13.40 -8.71 -13.45
CA PHE A 132 -13.16 -10.13 -13.25
C PHE A 132 -14.46 -10.92 -13.37
N ASN A 133 -14.46 -11.95 -14.20
CA ASN A 133 -15.53 -12.96 -14.25
C ASN A 133 -14.97 -14.35 -13.94
N VAL A 134 -14.10 -14.41 -12.97
CA VAL A 134 -13.48 -15.61 -12.41
C VAL A 134 -13.15 -15.37 -10.95
N SER A 135 -13.29 -16.40 -10.13
CA SER A 135 -12.91 -16.39 -8.71
C SER A 135 -11.74 -17.34 -8.46
N GLY A 136 -10.79 -16.92 -7.64
CA GLY A 136 -9.66 -17.79 -7.31
C GLY A 136 -8.38 -17.02 -7.01
N VAL A 137 -7.26 -17.76 -7.02
CA VAL A 137 -5.92 -17.21 -6.84
C VAL A 137 -5.17 -17.26 -8.17
N ILE A 138 -4.68 -16.10 -8.59
CA ILE A 138 -3.74 -15.97 -9.71
C ILE A 138 -2.33 -16.11 -9.15
N HIS A 139 -1.67 -17.23 -9.44
CA HIS A 139 -0.29 -17.47 -9.02
C HIS A 139 0.67 -16.92 -10.08
N LEU A 140 1.28 -15.79 -9.78
CA LEU A 140 2.24 -15.15 -10.68
C LEU A 140 3.58 -15.87 -10.68
N LYS A 141 4.16 -16.05 -11.85
CA LYS A 141 5.52 -16.59 -12.07
C LYS A 141 6.57 -15.48 -12.19
N SER A 142 6.13 -14.29 -12.54
CA SER A 142 6.93 -13.07 -12.59
C SER A 142 6.10 -11.86 -12.14
N PRO A 143 6.70 -10.74 -11.71
CA PRO A 143 5.95 -9.53 -11.39
C PRO A 143 5.10 -9.06 -12.56
N ILE A 144 3.95 -8.45 -12.26
CA ILE A 144 3.19 -7.67 -13.23
C ILE A 144 3.60 -6.21 -13.09
N SER A 145 3.99 -5.58 -14.19
CA SER A 145 4.27 -4.14 -14.25
C SER A 145 3.22 -3.42 -15.10
N VAL A 146 2.44 -2.55 -14.48
CA VAL A 146 1.46 -1.69 -15.18
C VAL A 146 2.18 -0.44 -15.66
N ARG A 147 2.48 -0.37 -16.95
CA ARG A 147 3.26 0.73 -17.57
C ARG A 147 2.41 1.67 -18.42
N ALA A 148 1.30 1.19 -18.96
CA ALA A 148 0.37 2.02 -19.70
C ALA A 148 -0.59 2.75 -18.75
N PRO A 149 -0.75 4.08 -18.87
CA PRO A 149 -1.63 4.86 -18.02
C PRO A 149 -3.12 4.64 -18.34
N TYR A 150 -3.98 5.26 -17.54
CA TYR A 150 -5.45 5.25 -17.67
C TYR A 150 -6.05 3.86 -17.50
N VAL A 151 -5.82 3.29 -16.32
CA VAL A 151 -6.36 1.98 -15.95
C VAL A 151 -7.17 2.03 -14.67
N THR A 152 -8.31 1.34 -14.69
CA THR A 152 -9.11 1.01 -13.50
C THR A 152 -9.11 -0.51 -13.32
N ILE A 153 -8.79 -0.98 -12.13
CA ILE A 153 -8.80 -2.40 -11.76
C ILE A 153 -9.85 -2.61 -10.68
N ALA A 154 -10.90 -3.34 -11.01
CA ALA A 154 -12.09 -3.50 -10.18
C ALA A 154 -12.22 -4.91 -9.63
N GLY A 155 -11.49 -5.22 -8.56
CA GLY A 155 -11.54 -6.54 -7.90
C GLY A 155 -12.91 -6.92 -7.34
N GLN A 156 -13.76 -5.92 -7.04
CA GLN A 156 -15.13 -6.11 -6.56
C GLN A 156 -16.07 -6.76 -7.56
N THR A 157 -15.66 -6.92 -8.81
CA THR A 157 -16.47 -7.56 -9.86
C THR A 157 -16.32 -9.07 -9.90
N ALA A 158 -15.30 -9.62 -9.26
CA ALA A 158 -15.09 -11.06 -9.22
C ALA A 158 -16.28 -11.77 -8.55
N PRO A 159 -16.73 -12.92 -9.09
CA PRO A 159 -17.83 -13.67 -8.50
C PRO A 159 -17.43 -14.36 -7.19
N GLY A 160 -18.44 -14.79 -6.42
CA GLY A 160 -18.26 -15.62 -5.24
C GLY A 160 -17.37 -15.01 -4.15
N ASP A 161 -16.28 -15.68 -3.84
CA ASP A 161 -15.34 -15.25 -2.79
C ASP A 161 -14.33 -14.20 -3.26
N GLY A 162 -14.33 -13.86 -4.55
CA GLY A 162 -13.48 -12.82 -5.11
C GLY A 162 -12.16 -13.33 -5.72
N ILE A 163 -11.23 -12.40 -5.95
CA ILE A 163 -9.96 -12.63 -6.63
C ILE A 163 -8.78 -12.33 -5.71
N CYS A 164 -7.69 -13.07 -5.85
CA CYS A 164 -6.42 -12.82 -5.17
C CYS A 164 -5.25 -12.99 -6.14
N VAL A 165 -4.27 -12.10 -6.06
CA VAL A 165 -3.01 -12.17 -6.81
C VAL A 165 -1.90 -12.53 -5.83
N ALA A 166 -1.16 -13.60 -6.10
CA ALA A 166 -0.15 -14.11 -5.18
C ALA A 166 1.14 -14.53 -5.91
N GLY A 167 2.21 -14.64 -5.15
CA GLY A 167 3.47 -15.26 -5.57
C GLY A 167 4.54 -14.31 -6.07
N GLN A 168 4.17 -13.16 -6.62
CA GLN A 168 5.10 -12.14 -7.12
C GLN A 168 4.55 -10.73 -6.86
N SER A 169 5.41 -9.71 -7.03
CA SER A 169 5.05 -8.31 -6.86
C SER A 169 4.11 -7.80 -7.95
N PHE A 170 3.22 -6.88 -7.57
CA PHE A 170 2.44 -6.06 -8.48
C PHE A 170 3.03 -4.64 -8.51
N LEU A 171 3.44 -4.17 -9.69
CA LEU A 171 4.16 -2.92 -9.85
C LEU A 171 3.32 -1.89 -10.61
N ILE A 172 3.20 -0.70 -10.04
CA ILE A 172 2.57 0.46 -10.67
C ILE A 172 3.68 1.35 -11.21
N ASP A 173 3.85 1.37 -12.52
CA ASP A 173 4.95 2.08 -13.20
C ASP A 173 4.44 3.17 -14.14
N THR A 174 3.35 3.83 -13.77
CA THR A 174 2.65 4.81 -14.61
C THR A 174 1.82 5.79 -13.78
N HIS A 175 0.95 6.55 -14.47
CA HIS A 175 -0.01 7.48 -13.88
C HIS A 175 -1.45 7.13 -14.25
N ASP A 176 -2.41 7.77 -13.59
CA ASP A 176 -3.85 7.59 -13.81
C ASP A 176 -4.30 6.15 -13.59
N VAL A 177 -4.15 5.70 -12.34
CA VAL A 177 -4.43 4.33 -11.90
C VAL A 177 -5.46 4.34 -10.77
N VAL A 178 -6.55 3.61 -10.94
CA VAL A 178 -7.56 3.34 -9.91
C VAL A 178 -7.59 1.85 -9.63
N ILE A 179 -7.44 1.46 -8.37
CA ILE A 179 -7.48 0.05 -7.95
C ILE A 179 -8.42 -0.08 -6.75
N ARG A 180 -9.43 -0.95 -6.86
CA ARG A 180 -10.38 -1.23 -5.79
C ARG A 180 -10.54 -2.72 -5.53
N HIS A 181 -10.65 -3.10 -4.25
CA HIS A 181 -10.98 -4.44 -3.76
C HIS A 181 -10.07 -5.56 -4.30
N MET A 182 -8.80 -5.26 -4.53
CA MET A 182 -7.78 -6.25 -4.91
C MET A 182 -7.05 -6.78 -3.68
N ARG A 183 -6.67 -8.05 -3.73
CA ARG A 183 -5.80 -8.71 -2.76
C ARG A 183 -4.47 -9.02 -3.42
N PHE A 184 -3.41 -8.45 -2.90
CA PHE A 184 -2.04 -8.68 -3.33
C PHE A 184 -1.28 -9.37 -2.20
N ARG A 185 -0.98 -10.65 -2.37
CA ARG A 185 -0.37 -11.47 -1.35
C ARG A 185 0.93 -12.07 -1.89
N ARG A 186 2.05 -11.36 -1.66
CA ARG A 186 3.36 -11.75 -2.18
C ARG A 186 3.70 -13.19 -1.80
N GLY A 187 3.82 -13.47 -0.52
CA GLY A 187 3.81 -14.79 0.10
C GLY A 187 4.92 -15.78 -0.24
N ALA A 188 5.55 -15.70 -1.38
CA ALA A 188 6.63 -16.58 -1.78
C ALA A 188 7.94 -16.17 -1.07
N GLN A 189 8.70 -17.19 -0.66
CA GLN A 189 9.96 -17.00 0.08
C GLN A 189 11.13 -17.30 -0.86
N ASP A 190 11.88 -16.28 -1.23
CA ASP A 190 13.11 -16.43 -2.00
C ASP A 190 14.16 -15.44 -1.50
N VAL A 191 15.27 -15.96 -0.98
CA VAL A 191 16.38 -15.12 -0.47
C VAL A 191 17.08 -14.31 -1.56
N ALA A 192 16.84 -14.62 -2.83
CA ALA A 192 17.34 -13.82 -3.96
C ALA A 192 16.55 -12.52 -4.14
N PHE A 193 15.32 -12.45 -3.64
CA PHE A 193 14.43 -11.30 -3.77
C PHE A 193 14.01 -10.77 -2.41
N ARG A 194 14.08 -9.46 -2.29
CA ARG A 194 13.51 -8.69 -1.20
C ARG A 194 12.67 -7.60 -1.83
N ASP A 195 11.42 -7.93 -2.08
CA ASP A 195 10.49 -7.10 -2.83
C ASP A 195 9.15 -6.92 -2.12
N ASP A 196 8.40 -5.95 -2.59
CA ASP A 196 7.12 -5.56 -2.02
C ASP A 196 5.97 -6.42 -2.57
N ALA A 197 4.86 -6.48 -1.86
CA ALA A 197 3.64 -7.03 -2.44
C ALA A 197 3.09 -6.10 -3.53
N VAL A 198 3.09 -4.78 -3.26
CA VAL A 198 2.76 -3.73 -4.23
C VAL A 198 3.84 -2.66 -4.19
N GLY A 199 4.39 -2.30 -5.34
CA GLY A 199 5.44 -1.28 -5.43
C GLY A 199 5.52 -0.65 -6.81
N GLY A 200 6.71 -0.28 -7.22
CA GLY A 200 7.01 0.25 -8.54
C GLY A 200 7.40 1.72 -8.56
N ASN A 201 7.17 2.35 -9.71
CA ASN A 201 7.49 3.75 -9.99
C ASN A 201 6.20 4.52 -10.32
N ALA A 202 5.28 4.61 -9.37
CA ALA A 202 4.02 5.31 -9.53
C ALA A 202 4.23 6.81 -9.71
N VAL A 203 3.79 7.32 -10.84
CA VAL A 203 4.02 8.72 -11.24
C VAL A 203 3.04 9.67 -10.57
N GLY A 204 1.75 9.39 -10.66
CA GLY A 204 0.73 10.24 -10.05
C GLY A 204 -0.67 9.95 -10.54
N ASN A 205 -1.66 10.68 -10.02
CA ASN A 205 -3.07 10.35 -10.14
C ASN A 205 -3.29 8.88 -9.78
N ILE A 206 -3.03 8.55 -8.51
CA ILE A 206 -3.14 7.19 -7.96
C ILE A 206 -4.26 7.17 -6.94
N MET A 207 -5.23 6.28 -7.14
CA MET A 207 -6.32 6.01 -6.21
C MET A 207 -6.37 4.52 -5.88
N ILE A 208 -5.98 4.18 -4.66
CA ILE A 208 -6.05 2.81 -4.12
C ILE A 208 -7.07 2.79 -3.00
N ASP A 209 -8.07 1.94 -3.14
CA ASP A 209 -9.20 1.87 -2.23
C ASP A 209 -9.61 0.44 -1.92
N HIS A 210 -9.85 0.14 -0.64
CA HIS A 210 -10.27 -1.18 -0.17
C HIS A 210 -9.40 -2.33 -0.73
N CYS A 211 -8.08 -2.14 -0.76
CA CYS A 211 -7.14 -3.19 -1.13
C CYS A 211 -6.50 -3.84 0.10
N SER A 212 -6.07 -5.08 -0.06
CA SER A 212 -5.32 -5.82 0.96
C SER A 212 -3.96 -6.19 0.38
N ALA A 213 -2.88 -5.69 0.98
CA ALA A 213 -1.51 -6.04 0.63
C ALA A 213 -0.85 -6.74 1.83
N SER A 214 -0.33 -7.95 1.62
CA SER A 214 0.22 -8.78 2.68
C SER A 214 1.40 -9.59 2.22
N TRP A 215 2.17 -10.07 3.21
CA TRP A 215 3.23 -11.04 3.01
C TRP A 215 4.32 -10.58 2.05
N GLY A 216 4.58 -9.26 2.02
CA GLY A 216 5.73 -8.69 1.33
C GLY A 216 7.05 -9.20 1.90
N LEU A 217 8.07 -9.28 1.08
CA LEU A 217 9.42 -9.67 1.50
C LEU A 217 10.27 -8.44 1.89
N ASP A 218 9.81 -7.25 1.58
CA ASP A 218 10.28 -5.95 2.09
C ASP A 218 9.09 -5.19 2.66
N GLU A 219 8.41 -4.32 1.90
CA GLU A 219 7.14 -3.72 2.30
C GLU A 219 5.94 -4.50 1.75
N ASN A 220 4.78 -4.34 2.42
CA ASN A 220 3.54 -4.73 1.79
C ASN A 220 3.14 -3.77 0.68
N MET A 221 3.46 -2.46 0.83
CA MET A 221 3.24 -1.46 -0.21
C MET A 221 4.30 -0.35 -0.15
N SER A 222 4.89 -0.02 -1.31
CA SER A 222 5.87 1.06 -1.44
C SER A 222 5.52 1.96 -2.61
N ILE A 223 4.89 3.13 -2.32
CA ILE A 223 4.44 4.11 -3.32
C ILE A 223 4.70 5.51 -2.79
N TYR A 224 5.73 6.19 -3.28
CA TYR A 224 6.06 7.56 -2.84
C TYR A 224 6.85 8.36 -3.89
N ARG A 225 7.46 7.68 -4.85
CA ARG A 225 8.35 8.29 -5.86
C ARG A 225 8.41 7.45 -7.12
N HIS A 226 8.93 8.04 -8.20
CA HIS A 226 9.33 7.32 -9.41
C HIS A 226 10.70 7.82 -9.90
N VAL A 227 11.30 7.06 -10.80
CA VAL A 227 12.57 7.40 -11.44
C VAL A 227 12.34 7.60 -12.93
N TYR A 228 12.60 8.81 -13.39
CA TYR A 228 12.46 9.21 -14.78
C TYR A 228 13.82 9.27 -15.47
N ASN A 229 13.87 8.94 -16.78
CA ASN A 229 15.09 8.88 -17.57
C ASN A 229 16.21 8.05 -16.92
N ARG A 230 15.88 6.82 -16.53
CA ARG A 230 16.88 5.90 -16.01
C ARG A 230 17.86 5.51 -17.13
N GLY A 231 19.14 5.85 -16.94
CA GLY A 231 20.22 5.43 -17.84
C GLY A 231 20.60 3.95 -17.69
N ALA A 232 21.51 3.48 -18.54
CA ALA A 232 22.03 2.11 -18.47
C ALA A 232 22.76 1.79 -17.15
N ASP A 233 23.22 2.81 -16.43
CA ASP A 233 23.81 2.72 -15.09
C ASP A 233 22.75 2.57 -13.96
N GLY A 234 21.47 2.53 -14.31
CA GLY A 234 20.35 2.46 -13.37
C GLY A 234 20.01 3.78 -12.68
N HIS A 235 20.76 4.86 -12.93
CA HIS A 235 20.51 6.19 -12.37
C HIS A 235 19.53 6.99 -13.23
N GLY A 236 18.72 7.80 -12.58
CA GLY A 236 17.75 8.68 -13.21
C GLY A 236 17.29 9.78 -12.26
N LEU A 237 16.39 10.61 -12.74
CA LEU A 237 15.81 11.69 -11.95
C LEU A 237 14.76 11.12 -11.01
N LYS A 238 15.01 11.22 -9.71
CA LYS A 238 14.07 10.78 -8.66
C LYS A 238 13.03 11.88 -8.43
N LEU A 239 11.78 11.59 -8.76
CA LEU A 239 10.66 12.51 -8.68
C LEU A 239 9.61 11.99 -7.69
N PRO A 240 8.87 12.87 -6.99
CA PRO A 240 7.79 12.45 -6.11
C PRO A 240 6.59 11.89 -6.89
N THR A 241 5.85 10.97 -6.31
CA THR A 241 4.49 10.63 -6.76
C THR A 241 3.57 11.81 -6.45
N VAL A 242 2.66 12.16 -7.35
CA VAL A 242 1.75 13.30 -7.18
C VAL A 242 0.28 12.89 -7.25
N ASN A 243 -0.60 13.58 -6.52
CA ASN A 243 -2.05 13.29 -6.48
C ASN A 243 -2.31 11.82 -6.11
N ILE A 244 -1.94 11.43 -4.91
CA ILE A 244 -2.08 10.06 -4.43
C ILE A 244 -3.06 9.97 -3.26
N THR A 245 -3.94 8.98 -3.33
CA THR A 245 -4.74 8.51 -2.20
C THR A 245 -4.60 7.01 -2.02
N ILE A 246 -4.35 6.60 -0.78
CA ILE A 246 -4.50 5.22 -0.33
C ILE A 246 -5.49 5.24 0.83
N GLN A 247 -6.66 4.67 0.64
CA GLN A 247 -7.74 4.69 1.63
C GLN A 247 -8.35 3.32 1.86
N ASN A 248 -8.91 3.12 3.06
CA ASN A 248 -9.69 1.93 3.44
C ASN A 248 -8.97 0.61 3.15
N SER A 249 -7.65 0.56 3.23
CA SER A 249 -6.84 -0.60 2.83
C SER A 249 -6.16 -1.26 4.03
N ILE A 250 -5.72 -2.51 3.87
CA ILE A 250 -5.01 -3.28 4.89
C ILE A 250 -3.59 -3.58 4.42
N PHE A 251 -2.61 -3.32 5.29
CA PHE A 251 -1.21 -3.70 5.14
C PHE A 251 -0.83 -4.59 6.31
N SER A 252 -0.70 -5.89 6.08
CA SER A 252 -0.54 -6.84 7.18
C SER A 252 0.50 -7.91 6.93
N GLU A 253 1.14 -8.32 8.02
CA GLU A 253 1.93 -9.55 8.10
C GLU A 253 3.03 -9.65 7.03
N ALA A 254 3.80 -8.58 6.80
CA ALA A 254 5.01 -8.69 6.01
C ALA A 254 5.91 -9.80 6.59
N LEU A 255 6.56 -10.57 5.74
CA LEU A 255 7.32 -11.76 6.14
C LEU A 255 8.71 -11.37 6.67
N ASP A 256 9.02 -11.75 7.91
CA ASP A 256 10.29 -11.43 8.57
C ASP A 256 11.45 -12.36 8.15
N THR A 257 11.53 -12.66 6.87
CA THR A 257 12.56 -13.54 6.30
C THR A 257 13.93 -12.86 6.17
N TYR A 258 13.94 -11.51 6.12
CA TYR A 258 15.15 -10.68 5.96
C TYR A 258 15.33 -9.65 7.07
N ASN A 259 14.62 -9.75 8.18
CA ASN A 259 14.48 -8.65 9.15
C ASN A 259 13.82 -7.39 8.54
N HIS A 260 13.02 -7.53 7.49
CA HIS A 260 12.35 -6.48 6.72
C HIS A 260 10.84 -6.73 6.59
N ALA A 261 10.20 -7.21 7.63
CA ALA A 261 8.75 -7.35 7.68
C ALA A 261 8.09 -5.96 7.83
N PHE A 262 8.12 -5.15 6.77
CA PHE A 262 7.71 -3.76 6.79
C PHE A 262 6.28 -3.56 6.27
N GLY A 263 5.56 -2.63 6.91
CA GLY A 263 4.18 -2.30 6.52
C GLY A 263 4.13 -1.59 5.18
N ALA A 264 4.64 -0.37 5.13
CA ALA A 264 4.62 0.44 3.91
C ALA A 264 5.66 1.55 3.92
N THR A 265 6.10 1.96 2.73
CA THR A 265 6.73 3.26 2.50
C THR A 265 5.83 4.03 1.54
N ILE A 266 5.17 5.08 2.02
CA ILE A 266 4.20 5.87 1.27
C ILE A 266 4.47 7.35 1.41
N GLY A 267 4.08 8.14 0.43
CA GLY A 267 4.31 9.57 0.40
C GLY A 267 3.94 10.17 -0.95
N GLY A 268 4.42 11.37 -1.19
CA GLY A 268 4.19 12.10 -2.42
C GLY A 268 3.69 13.51 -2.17
N HIS A 269 3.31 14.22 -3.23
CA HIS A 269 2.73 15.55 -3.16
C HIS A 269 1.23 15.50 -3.43
N ASN A 270 0.45 16.31 -2.73
CA ASN A 270 -1.00 16.27 -2.72
C ASN A 270 -1.49 14.85 -2.37
N SER A 271 -1.07 14.39 -1.18
CA SER A 271 -1.27 13.03 -0.71
C SER A 271 -2.41 12.91 0.29
N MET A 272 -2.98 11.72 0.41
CA MET A 272 -3.89 11.34 1.51
C MET A 272 -3.78 9.84 1.78
N PHE A 273 -3.54 9.52 3.05
CA PHE A 273 -3.52 8.14 3.54
C PHE A 273 -4.51 8.04 4.69
N CYS A 274 -5.69 7.47 4.44
CA CYS A 274 -6.77 7.54 5.41
C CYS A 274 -7.54 6.24 5.58
N ARG A 275 -7.95 5.97 6.82
CA ARG A 275 -8.76 4.81 7.20
C ARG A 275 -8.14 3.46 6.80
N ASN A 276 -6.82 3.38 6.85
CA ASN A 276 -6.08 2.14 6.59
C ASN A 276 -5.76 1.41 7.89
N LEU A 277 -5.56 0.11 7.80
CA LEU A 277 -5.05 -0.74 8.86
C LEU A 277 -3.63 -1.20 8.54
N PHE A 278 -2.70 -0.94 9.45
CA PHE A 278 -1.36 -1.50 9.46
C PHE A 278 -1.26 -2.49 10.62
N ALA A 279 -1.10 -3.77 10.34
CA ALA A 279 -1.19 -4.80 11.37
C ALA A 279 -0.06 -5.84 11.28
N SER A 280 0.61 -6.07 12.41
CA SER A 280 1.62 -7.12 12.58
C SER A 280 2.78 -7.01 11.57
N ASN A 281 3.32 -5.81 11.44
CA ASN A 281 4.56 -5.53 10.73
C ASN A 281 5.59 -5.00 11.73
N ILE A 282 6.83 -5.47 11.66
CA ILE A 282 7.86 -5.08 12.65
C ILE A 282 8.16 -3.58 12.63
N SER A 283 8.06 -2.95 11.47
CA SER A 283 8.45 -1.56 11.21
C SER A 283 7.63 -0.93 10.10
N ARG A 284 7.82 0.36 9.88
CA ARG A 284 7.24 1.15 8.78
C ARG A 284 5.72 1.00 8.70
N ASN A 285 5.05 1.43 9.76
CA ASN A 285 3.59 1.40 9.84
C ASN A 285 2.94 2.82 9.77
N SER A 286 3.35 3.70 8.82
CA SER A 286 4.21 3.55 7.65
C SER A 286 5.55 4.27 7.81
N SER A 287 6.48 4.06 6.89
CA SER A 287 7.54 5.03 6.63
C SER A 287 7.02 6.12 5.70
N VAL A 288 7.41 7.37 5.99
CA VAL A 288 7.10 8.52 5.15
C VAL A 288 8.14 8.62 4.04
N GLY A 289 7.68 8.74 2.81
CA GLY A 289 8.55 8.95 1.67
C GLY A 289 9.30 10.29 1.75
N MET A 290 10.07 10.55 0.73
CA MET A 290 10.80 11.81 0.61
C MET A 290 9.86 12.98 0.38
N ASP A 291 10.24 14.17 0.84
CA ASP A 291 9.73 15.48 0.41
C ASP A 291 8.22 15.51 0.07
N GLY A 292 7.46 16.23 0.81
CA GLY A 292 6.04 16.41 0.49
C GLY A 292 5.11 16.57 1.69
N ASP A 293 3.83 16.63 1.37
CA ASP A 293 2.75 16.65 2.34
C ASP A 293 2.34 15.21 2.70
N PHE A 294 2.49 14.85 3.94
CA PHE A 294 2.10 13.55 4.46
C PHE A 294 0.84 13.67 5.32
N ASN A 295 -0.30 13.35 4.73
CA ASN A 295 -1.59 13.42 5.39
C ASN A 295 -2.02 12.02 5.83
N PHE A 296 -1.95 11.74 7.12
CA PHE A 296 -2.21 10.44 7.74
C PHE A 296 -3.37 10.57 8.73
N VAL A 297 -4.58 10.21 8.27
CA VAL A 297 -5.84 10.54 8.93
C VAL A 297 -6.66 9.28 9.21
N ASN A 298 -7.11 9.09 10.44
CA ASN A 298 -8.00 8.01 10.83
C ASN A 298 -7.49 6.58 10.53
N ASN A 299 -6.18 6.38 10.52
CA ASN A 299 -5.59 5.06 10.36
C ASN A 299 -5.53 4.30 11.69
N VAL A 300 -5.43 2.99 11.61
CA VAL A 300 -5.19 2.10 12.74
C VAL A 300 -3.84 1.41 12.57
N VAL A 301 -2.99 1.49 13.58
CA VAL A 301 -1.68 0.83 13.62
C VAL A 301 -1.69 -0.16 14.78
N PHE A 302 -1.41 -1.44 14.49
CA PHE A 302 -1.46 -2.51 15.47
C PHE A 302 -0.20 -3.39 15.43
N ASN A 303 0.32 -3.72 16.61
CA ASN A 303 1.33 -4.78 16.81
C ASN A 303 2.64 -4.55 16.03
N TRP A 304 3.24 -3.36 16.17
CA TRP A 304 4.59 -3.06 15.69
C TRP A 304 5.65 -3.49 16.71
N TRP A 305 6.85 -3.78 16.24
CA TRP A 305 7.95 -4.18 17.12
C TRP A 305 8.92 -3.03 17.43
N ASN A 306 9.52 -2.40 16.41
CA ASN A 306 10.56 -1.40 16.62
C ASN A 306 10.30 -0.05 15.95
N ARG A 307 9.33 0.05 15.05
CA ARG A 307 8.97 1.32 14.41
C ARG A 307 7.47 1.39 14.15
N SER A 308 6.86 2.52 14.52
CA SER A 308 5.49 2.88 14.14
C SER A 308 5.50 3.70 12.84
N VAL A 309 5.14 5.00 12.89
CA VAL A 309 5.27 5.91 11.75
C VAL A 309 6.56 6.71 11.87
N ASP A 310 7.36 6.72 10.83
CA ASP A 310 8.63 7.45 10.78
C ASP A 310 9.01 7.89 9.36
N GLY A 311 10.10 8.62 9.22
CA GLY A 311 10.65 8.99 7.92
C GLY A 311 10.41 10.45 7.53
N GLY A 312 10.34 10.71 6.23
CA GLY A 312 10.32 12.06 5.68
C GLY A 312 11.71 12.70 5.66
N ASP A 313 11.74 14.00 5.65
CA ASP A 313 12.95 14.83 5.66
C ASP A 313 12.64 16.26 6.12
N ASN A 314 13.60 17.18 5.98
CA ASN A 314 13.43 18.57 6.39
C ASN A 314 12.47 19.40 5.51
N LYS A 315 11.96 18.85 4.42
CA LYS A 315 10.96 19.49 3.54
C LYS A 315 9.56 18.91 3.74
N SER A 316 9.41 17.87 4.55
CA SER A 316 8.14 17.20 4.77
C SER A 316 7.21 18.02 5.66
N PHE A 317 5.92 17.94 5.37
CA PHE A 317 4.84 18.45 6.21
C PHE A 317 3.95 17.27 6.63
N TYR A 318 3.78 17.08 7.93
CA TYR A 318 3.01 15.96 8.46
C TYR A 318 1.70 16.45 9.07
N ASN A 319 0.58 15.86 8.66
CA ASN A 319 -0.68 15.90 9.39
C ASN A 319 -0.97 14.50 9.92
N MET A 320 -0.82 14.31 11.22
CA MET A 320 -1.10 13.07 11.93
C MET A 320 -2.37 13.25 12.75
N ILE A 321 -3.53 12.92 12.18
CA ILE A 321 -4.83 13.33 12.71
C ILE A 321 -5.71 12.12 13.04
N ASN A 322 -6.14 12.03 14.30
CA ASN A 322 -7.15 11.07 14.76
C ASN A 322 -6.84 9.61 14.36
N ASN A 323 -5.57 9.20 14.47
CA ASN A 323 -5.17 7.80 14.26
C ASN A 323 -5.22 7.01 15.59
N TYR A 324 -5.41 5.72 15.49
CA TYR A 324 -5.46 4.82 16.64
C TYR A 324 -4.26 3.88 16.62
N PHE A 325 -3.40 3.97 17.63
CA PHE A 325 -2.23 3.12 17.81
C PHE A 325 -2.49 2.13 18.93
N LYS A 326 -2.49 0.84 18.60
CA LYS A 326 -2.73 -0.25 19.54
C LYS A 326 -1.51 -1.16 19.64
N PRO A 327 -0.69 -1.05 20.70
CA PRO A 327 0.35 -2.03 20.97
C PRO A 327 -0.21 -3.44 21.00
N GLY A 328 0.51 -4.37 20.41
CA GLY A 328 0.11 -5.78 20.34
C GLY A 328 1.13 -6.71 21.02
N PRO A 329 1.00 -8.02 20.81
CA PRO A 329 1.80 -9.03 21.52
C PRO A 329 3.33 -8.86 21.34
N ILE A 330 3.80 -8.37 20.19
CA ILE A 330 5.24 -8.17 19.94
C ILE A 330 5.74 -6.80 20.38
N THR A 331 4.85 -5.84 20.62
CA THR A 331 5.25 -4.46 20.93
C THR A 331 5.88 -4.39 22.32
N PRO A 332 7.13 -3.89 22.46
CA PRO A 332 7.81 -3.82 23.76
C PRO A 332 7.23 -2.69 24.62
N LEU A 333 6.33 -3.03 25.55
CA LEU A 333 5.59 -2.07 26.36
C LEU A 333 6.46 -1.28 27.35
N ASP A 334 7.64 -1.78 27.68
CA ASP A 334 8.63 -1.15 28.57
C ASP A 334 9.48 -0.07 27.88
N LYS A 335 9.28 0.13 26.57
CA LYS A 335 10.08 1.07 25.77
C LYS A 335 9.24 2.22 25.17
N PRO A 336 9.87 3.39 24.93
CA PRO A 336 9.18 4.54 24.33
C PRO A 336 8.51 4.27 22.99
N ILE A 337 8.99 3.26 22.23
CA ILE A 337 8.38 2.86 20.96
C ILE A 337 6.92 2.42 21.13
N SER A 338 6.51 1.93 22.30
CA SER A 338 5.14 1.49 22.55
C SER A 338 4.08 2.60 22.49
N TYR A 339 4.49 3.85 22.63
CA TYR A 339 3.61 5.03 22.56
C TYR A 339 4.04 6.06 21.52
N ARG A 340 4.93 5.68 20.59
CA ARG A 340 5.38 6.55 19.50
C ARG A 340 4.30 6.69 18.44
N ILE A 341 3.90 7.93 18.14
CA ILE A 341 3.02 8.29 17.03
C ILE A 341 3.85 8.58 15.79
N LEU A 342 4.89 9.41 15.92
CA LEU A 342 5.72 9.86 14.80
C LEU A 342 7.18 9.99 15.23
N LYS A 343 8.09 9.52 14.39
CA LYS A 343 9.50 9.84 14.45
C LYS A 343 9.92 10.50 13.14
N PRO A 344 9.88 11.84 13.07
CA PRO A 344 10.30 12.55 11.86
C PRO A 344 11.81 12.41 11.67
N GLU A 345 12.24 12.25 10.41
CA GLU A 345 13.65 12.21 10.04
C GLU A 345 14.13 13.62 9.62
N ALA A 346 15.42 13.85 9.81
CA ALA A 346 16.06 15.11 9.42
C ALA A 346 16.43 15.14 7.94
N GLY A 347 16.81 16.31 7.46
CA GLY A 347 17.44 16.48 6.16
C GLY A 347 18.69 15.60 6.02
N ARG A 348 18.88 15.03 4.83
CA ARG A 348 19.94 14.04 4.56
C ARG A 348 21.28 14.63 4.15
N ASP A 349 21.33 15.93 3.89
CA ASP A 349 22.56 16.63 3.52
C ASP A 349 23.42 16.82 4.79
N LYS A 350 24.47 16.02 4.90
CA LYS A 350 25.39 16.05 6.05
C LYS A 350 26.24 17.33 6.13
N ASN A 351 26.29 18.10 5.05
CA ASN A 351 27.03 19.37 5.00
C ASN A 351 26.19 20.56 5.48
N ARG A 352 24.93 20.35 5.84
CA ARG A 352 24.03 21.37 6.36
C ARG A 352 23.72 21.14 7.84
N PRO A 353 23.37 22.19 8.60
CA PRO A 353 22.87 22.03 9.95
C PRO A 353 21.67 21.08 10.00
N LEU A 354 21.56 20.33 11.09
CA LEU A 354 20.43 19.42 11.32
C LEU A 354 19.12 20.23 11.29
N SER A 355 18.19 19.81 10.45
CA SER A 355 16.89 20.45 10.28
C SER A 355 15.80 19.41 10.00
N PHE A 356 14.58 19.74 10.40
CA PHE A 356 13.41 18.87 10.28
C PHE A 356 12.28 19.60 9.54
N GLY A 357 11.35 18.84 8.99
CA GLY A 357 10.07 19.34 8.53
C GLY A 357 9.14 19.74 9.68
N LYS A 358 7.92 20.10 9.35
CA LYS A 358 6.89 20.56 10.29
C LYS A 358 5.80 19.51 10.46
N ALA A 359 5.30 19.35 11.69
CA ALA A 359 4.28 18.36 12.00
C ALA A 359 3.13 18.94 12.82
N TYR A 360 1.90 18.69 12.37
CA TYR A 360 0.69 18.80 13.16
C TYR A 360 0.28 17.40 13.62
N VAL A 361 0.24 17.16 14.93
CA VAL A 361 -0.03 15.85 15.52
C VAL A 361 -1.09 16.03 16.59
N ASN A 362 -2.33 15.61 16.33
CA ASN A 362 -3.45 15.85 17.22
C ASN A 362 -4.54 14.78 17.12
N GLY A 363 -5.21 14.51 18.23
CA GLY A 363 -6.35 13.61 18.31
C GLY A 363 -5.99 12.13 18.18
N ASN A 364 -4.71 11.78 18.15
CA ASN A 364 -4.29 10.39 18.08
C ASN A 364 -4.44 9.71 19.45
N ILE A 365 -4.97 8.49 19.45
CA ILE A 365 -5.11 7.66 20.64
C ILE A 365 -4.00 6.60 20.66
N ILE A 366 -3.30 6.51 21.77
CA ILE A 366 -2.40 5.40 22.09
C ILE A 366 -3.11 4.51 23.09
N HIS A 367 -3.53 3.33 22.65
CA HIS A 367 -4.21 2.37 23.51
C HIS A 367 -3.35 2.03 24.73
N GLY A 368 -3.90 2.24 25.91
CA GLY A 368 -3.20 1.98 27.18
C GLY A 368 -2.26 3.10 27.65
N ASN A 369 -2.17 4.23 26.93
CA ASN A 369 -1.37 5.38 27.36
C ASN A 369 -2.21 6.68 27.36
N ALA A 370 -2.80 6.99 28.52
CA ALA A 370 -3.67 8.15 28.69
C ALA A 370 -2.92 9.49 28.57
N LYS A 371 -1.63 9.53 28.97
CA LYS A 371 -0.81 10.73 28.93
C LYS A 371 -0.60 11.21 27.49
N VAL A 372 -0.09 10.32 26.63
CA VAL A 372 0.17 10.64 25.22
C VAL A 372 -1.14 10.84 24.44
N THR A 373 -2.20 10.11 24.80
CA THR A 373 -3.54 10.30 24.23
C THR A 373 -4.09 11.70 24.52
N LYS A 374 -3.92 12.19 25.75
CA LYS A 374 -4.38 13.54 26.15
C LYS A 374 -3.60 14.65 25.43
N ASN A 375 -2.30 14.46 25.28
CA ASN A 375 -1.41 15.39 24.57
C ASN A 375 -0.39 14.60 23.76
N ASN A 376 -0.57 14.54 22.45
CA ASN A 376 0.28 13.73 21.57
C ASN A 376 1.75 14.20 21.57
N TRP A 377 2.02 15.44 21.93
CA TRP A 377 3.38 15.97 22.03
C TRP A 377 4.08 15.61 23.35
N ASP A 378 3.35 15.07 24.30
CA ASP A 378 3.92 14.63 25.59
C ASP A 378 4.45 13.19 25.50
N GLY A 379 5.39 12.98 24.59
CA GLY A 379 6.10 11.72 24.35
C GLY A 379 5.71 10.99 23.05
N GLY A 380 4.65 11.36 22.33
CA GLY A 380 4.21 10.70 21.11
C GLY A 380 5.07 11.03 19.89
N VAL A 381 5.65 12.21 19.83
CA VAL A 381 6.63 12.58 18.80
C VAL A 381 8.02 12.42 19.37
N GLN A 382 8.83 11.57 18.76
CA GLN A 382 10.15 11.17 19.28
C GLN A 382 11.21 11.37 18.20
N LEU A 383 12.36 11.91 18.60
CA LEU A 383 13.51 12.07 17.72
C LEU A 383 14.47 10.87 17.86
N LYS A 384 15.40 10.77 16.95
CA LYS A 384 16.49 9.79 17.03
C LYS A 384 17.31 10.01 18.30
N ASP A 385 17.79 8.93 18.90
CA ASP A 385 18.67 8.97 20.06
C ASP A 385 19.89 9.87 19.80
N GLY A 386 20.24 10.71 20.77
CA GLY A 386 21.33 11.67 20.66
C GLY A 386 20.96 13.00 19.99
N VAL A 387 19.74 13.17 19.50
CA VAL A 387 19.22 14.46 19.02
C VAL A 387 18.57 15.22 20.17
N ASP A 388 18.91 16.50 20.31
CA ASP A 388 18.36 17.40 21.33
C ASP A 388 16.87 17.67 21.10
N SER A 389 16.04 16.90 21.80
CA SER A 389 14.57 17.00 21.68
C SER A 389 14.02 18.32 22.22
N GLU A 390 14.61 18.89 23.26
CA GLU A 390 14.17 20.19 23.81
C GLU A 390 14.36 21.31 22.80
N LYS A 391 15.43 21.24 22.02
CA LYS A 391 15.72 22.20 20.96
C LYS A 391 14.83 22.03 19.73
N PHE A 392 14.64 20.79 19.26
CA PHE A 392 14.06 20.56 17.94
C PHE A 392 12.55 20.31 17.94
N LEU A 393 11.96 19.68 18.98
CA LEU A 393 10.50 19.45 19.01
C LEU A 393 9.68 20.74 18.89
N PRO A 394 10.02 21.86 19.56
CA PRO A 394 9.30 23.12 19.35
C PRO A 394 9.39 23.67 17.93
N GLN A 395 10.48 23.39 17.21
CA GLN A 395 10.65 23.82 15.82
C GLN A 395 9.85 22.95 14.85
N ILE A 396 9.64 21.68 15.17
CA ILE A 396 8.87 20.73 14.36
C ILE A 396 7.37 20.95 14.53
N LYS A 397 6.94 21.27 15.75
CA LYS A 397 5.54 21.38 16.11
C LYS A 397 4.83 22.49 15.35
N SER A 398 3.68 22.16 14.76
CA SER A 398 2.66 23.11 14.31
C SER A 398 1.44 23.00 15.20
N ASP A 399 0.84 24.13 15.57
CA ASP A 399 -0.40 24.17 16.35
C ASP A 399 -1.65 24.09 15.47
N GLU A 400 -1.48 24.22 14.15
CA GLU A 400 -2.55 24.15 13.18
C GLU A 400 -2.22 23.10 12.11
N ALA A 401 -3.27 22.43 11.60
CA ALA A 401 -3.14 21.49 10.50
C ALA A 401 -2.71 22.21 9.22
N PHE A 402 -1.83 21.58 8.46
CA PHE A 402 -1.49 22.05 7.13
C PHE A 402 -2.64 21.81 6.18
N LYS A 403 -2.72 22.63 5.12
CA LYS A 403 -3.69 22.42 4.04
C LYS A 403 -3.55 21.02 3.47
N MET A 404 -4.65 20.32 3.35
CA MET A 404 -4.71 18.98 2.78
C MET A 404 -5.88 18.84 1.82
N PRO A 405 -5.86 17.85 0.91
CA PRO A 405 -6.99 17.59 0.03
C PRO A 405 -8.23 17.15 0.83
N PRO A 406 -9.43 17.25 0.23
CA PRO A 406 -10.67 16.90 0.91
C PRO A 406 -10.67 15.48 1.47
N VAL A 407 -11.05 15.34 2.72
CA VAL A 407 -11.16 14.06 3.42
C VAL A 407 -12.20 14.15 4.52
N THR A 408 -12.95 13.06 4.75
CA THR A 408 -13.80 12.92 5.92
C THR A 408 -12.97 12.55 7.13
N ILE A 409 -13.02 13.38 8.18
CA ILE A 409 -12.31 13.15 9.44
C ILE A 409 -13.31 12.70 10.49
N MET A 410 -13.11 11.50 11.02
CA MET A 410 -13.89 10.94 12.13
C MET A 410 -13.16 11.18 13.45
N ASP A 411 -13.89 11.24 14.56
CA ASP A 411 -13.27 11.10 15.88
C ASP A 411 -12.63 9.70 16.00
N THR A 412 -11.55 9.62 16.77
CA THR A 412 -10.65 8.46 16.74
C THR A 412 -11.29 7.14 17.15
N PRO A 413 -12.16 7.06 18.20
CA PRO A 413 -12.85 5.83 18.54
C PRO A 413 -13.77 5.32 17.42
N LYS A 414 -14.48 6.22 16.75
CA LYS A 414 -15.33 5.90 15.61
C LYS A 414 -14.49 5.43 14.41
N ALA A 415 -13.38 6.09 14.14
CA ALA A 415 -12.45 5.68 13.09
C ALA A 415 -11.90 4.28 13.33
N TYR A 416 -11.51 3.95 14.56
CA TYR A 416 -11.06 2.61 14.91
C TYR A 416 -12.09 1.53 14.55
N SER A 417 -13.35 1.71 14.96
CA SER A 417 -14.42 0.77 14.63
C SER A 417 -14.68 0.71 13.12
N PHE A 418 -14.74 1.89 12.46
CA PHE A 418 -14.98 1.97 11.02
C PHE A 418 -13.90 1.25 10.21
N VAL A 419 -12.63 1.45 10.54
CA VAL A 419 -11.51 0.79 9.85
C VAL A 419 -11.60 -0.73 9.99
N LEU A 420 -11.87 -1.25 11.19
CA LEU A 420 -11.97 -2.70 11.41
C LEU A 420 -13.19 -3.31 10.70
N ASP A 421 -14.26 -2.56 10.52
CA ASP A 421 -15.45 -3.03 9.82
C ASP A 421 -15.30 -2.95 8.29
N ASN A 422 -14.57 -1.96 7.77
CA ASN A 422 -14.62 -1.61 6.36
C ASN A 422 -13.32 -1.74 5.58
N ALA A 423 -12.13 -1.76 6.23
CA ALA A 423 -10.86 -1.78 5.51
C ALA A 423 -10.60 -3.11 4.78
N GLY A 424 -9.76 -3.03 3.75
CA GLY A 424 -9.35 -4.16 2.93
C GLY A 424 -10.32 -4.52 1.81
N ALA A 425 -9.97 -5.53 1.05
CA ALA A 425 -10.80 -6.07 -0.03
C ALA A 425 -11.97 -6.85 0.58
N ASN A 426 -13.06 -6.15 0.85
CA ASN A 426 -14.25 -6.71 1.51
C ASN A 426 -15.43 -6.92 0.57
N PHE A 427 -15.24 -6.68 -0.70
CA PHE A 427 -16.23 -6.90 -1.74
C PHE A 427 -15.63 -7.74 -2.89
N PRO A 428 -16.33 -8.77 -3.38
CA PRO A 428 -17.66 -9.24 -2.99
C PRO A 428 -17.74 -9.79 -1.56
N LYS A 429 -16.63 -10.25 -0.98
CA LYS A 429 -16.57 -10.84 0.36
C LYS A 429 -15.17 -10.62 0.97
N ARG A 430 -15.10 -10.30 2.26
CA ARG A 430 -13.83 -10.31 2.98
C ARG A 430 -13.33 -11.74 3.11
N ASP A 431 -12.05 -11.98 2.84
CA ASP A 431 -11.47 -13.31 2.92
C ASP A 431 -11.09 -13.74 4.35
N ALA A 432 -10.66 -14.99 4.48
CA ALA A 432 -10.27 -15.56 5.75
C ALA A 432 -8.99 -14.91 6.33
N VAL A 433 -8.08 -14.44 5.47
CA VAL A 433 -6.84 -13.77 5.90
C VAL A 433 -7.16 -12.44 6.58
N ASP A 434 -7.90 -11.57 5.90
CA ASP A 434 -8.27 -10.27 6.48
C ASP A 434 -9.21 -10.42 7.69
N SER A 435 -10.13 -11.39 7.66
CA SER A 435 -11.01 -11.67 8.80
C SER A 435 -10.21 -12.08 10.04
N ARG A 436 -9.17 -12.91 9.88
CA ARG A 436 -8.26 -13.31 10.95
C ARG A 436 -7.44 -12.12 11.46
N VAL A 437 -6.89 -11.31 10.57
CA VAL A 437 -6.13 -10.09 10.92
C VAL A 437 -7.02 -9.15 11.74
N ILE A 438 -8.22 -8.85 11.28
CA ILE A 438 -9.19 -8.00 12.00
C ILE A 438 -9.49 -8.57 13.40
N LYS A 439 -9.73 -9.87 13.50
CA LYS A 439 -9.97 -10.53 14.80
C LYS A 439 -8.76 -10.39 15.73
N THR A 440 -7.56 -10.53 15.20
CA THR A 440 -6.31 -10.32 15.95
C THR A 440 -6.22 -8.89 16.50
N VAL A 441 -6.56 -7.88 15.69
CA VAL A 441 -6.58 -6.48 16.13
C VAL A 441 -7.63 -6.26 17.22
N ARG A 442 -8.85 -6.77 17.04
CA ARG A 442 -9.94 -6.61 18.01
C ARG A 442 -9.60 -7.22 19.36
N THR A 443 -9.08 -8.43 19.35
CA THR A 443 -8.79 -9.18 20.60
C THR A 443 -7.45 -8.81 21.22
N GLY A 444 -6.52 -8.22 20.46
CA GLY A 444 -5.14 -8.00 20.88
C GLY A 444 -4.32 -9.29 21.00
N LYS A 445 -4.82 -10.41 20.46
CA LYS A 445 -4.19 -11.74 20.57
C LYS A 445 -3.87 -12.28 19.17
N ALA A 446 -2.62 -12.72 18.98
CA ALA A 446 -2.22 -13.36 17.73
C ALA A 446 -2.98 -14.68 17.51
N ILE A 447 -3.35 -14.93 16.25
CA ILE A 447 -4.00 -16.16 15.81
C ILE A 447 -3.04 -16.86 14.86
N TYR A 448 -2.66 -18.07 15.21
CA TYR A 448 -1.62 -18.82 14.47
C TYR A 448 -1.93 -20.33 14.48
N VAL A 449 -1.26 -21.05 13.58
CA VAL A 449 -1.30 -22.52 13.51
C VAL A 449 -0.30 -23.08 14.51
N LYS A 450 -0.76 -23.99 15.36
CA LYS A 450 0.11 -24.66 16.35
C LYS A 450 1.17 -25.51 15.61
N ASP A 451 2.40 -25.47 16.09
CA ASP A 451 3.52 -26.24 15.57
C ASP A 451 3.80 -26.03 14.06
N ALA A 452 3.46 -24.84 13.57
CA ALA A 452 3.70 -24.47 12.18
C ALA A 452 5.19 -24.36 11.86
N PRO A 453 5.60 -24.65 10.62
CA PRO A 453 7.01 -24.58 10.23
C PRO A 453 7.53 -23.14 10.28
N GLU A 454 8.80 -23.00 10.62
CA GLU A 454 9.53 -21.75 10.50
C GLU A 454 10.29 -21.74 9.17
N PHE A 455 10.26 -20.62 8.45
CA PHE A 455 11.20 -20.39 7.37
C PHE A 455 12.57 -19.99 7.96
N VAL A 456 13.58 -20.80 7.73
CA VAL A 456 14.95 -20.53 8.16
C VAL A 456 15.83 -20.34 6.93
N SER A 457 16.37 -19.13 6.77
CA SER A 457 17.41 -18.87 5.78
C SER A 457 18.79 -19.04 6.43
N PRO A 458 19.69 -19.81 5.82
CA PRO A 458 21.05 -19.93 6.31
C PRO A 458 21.86 -18.63 6.18
N TYR A 459 21.36 -17.64 5.45
CA TYR A 459 22.05 -16.39 5.15
C TYR A 459 21.57 -15.21 6.00
N VAL A 460 20.49 -15.39 6.76
CA VAL A 460 19.87 -14.30 7.53
C VAL A 460 19.76 -14.70 8.99
N LYS A 461 20.47 -14.00 9.86
CA LYS A 461 20.25 -14.11 11.30
C LYS A 461 19.08 -13.22 11.70
N ARG A 462 17.96 -13.83 12.06
CA ARG A 462 16.79 -13.08 12.53
C ARG A 462 17.06 -12.39 13.87
N ARG A 463 16.48 -11.19 14.03
CA ARG A 463 16.49 -10.43 15.29
C ARG A 463 15.44 -10.92 16.28
N LEU A 464 14.33 -11.44 15.78
CA LEU A 464 13.26 -12.02 16.58
C LEU A 464 13.44 -13.52 16.76
N PRO A 465 12.92 -14.10 17.86
CA PRO A 465 13.00 -15.54 18.09
C PRO A 465 12.16 -16.32 17.05
N ALA A 466 12.47 -17.60 16.91
CA ALA A 466 11.84 -18.53 15.98
C ALA A 466 10.30 -18.58 16.08
N ASP A 467 9.80 -18.45 17.30
CA ASP A 467 8.38 -18.51 17.62
C ASP A 467 7.67 -17.14 17.59
N SER A 468 8.29 -16.12 16.97
CA SER A 468 7.69 -14.78 16.82
C SER A 468 6.29 -14.78 16.17
N TYR A 469 5.96 -15.81 15.40
CA TYR A 469 4.63 -15.97 14.82
C TYR A 469 3.52 -16.12 15.88
N LYS A 470 3.85 -16.64 17.07
CA LYS A 470 2.92 -16.68 18.22
C LYS A 470 2.59 -15.30 18.76
N GLN A 471 3.38 -14.29 18.36
CA GLN A 471 3.16 -12.87 18.66
C GLN A 471 2.75 -12.05 17.42
N GLY A 472 2.43 -12.74 16.31
CA GLY A 472 1.91 -12.13 15.09
C GLY A 472 2.95 -11.74 14.05
N ILE A 473 4.25 -11.95 14.29
CA ILE A 473 5.30 -11.69 13.28
C ILE A 473 5.73 -13.01 12.65
N ILE A 474 5.35 -13.19 11.40
CA ILE A 474 5.48 -14.44 10.66
C ILE A 474 6.66 -14.46 9.71
N THR A 475 7.16 -15.66 9.39
CA THR A 475 8.19 -15.91 8.38
C THR A 475 7.68 -16.81 7.27
N ASP A 476 6.56 -17.49 7.50
CA ASP A 476 5.94 -18.41 6.57
C ASP A 476 4.42 -18.28 6.66
N ILE A 477 3.75 -18.20 5.52
CA ILE A 477 2.29 -18.05 5.46
C ILE A 477 1.54 -19.23 6.09
N ARG A 478 2.17 -20.42 6.14
CA ARG A 478 1.60 -21.60 6.81
C ARG A 478 1.43 -21.41 8.30
N GLN A 479 2.18 -20.49 8.91
CA GLN A 479 2.04 -20.13 10.33
C GLN A 479 0.69 -19.50 10.65
N VAL A 480 -0.01 -19.01 9.65
CA VAL A 480 -1.32 -18.35 9.76
C VAL A 480 -2.40 -18.97 8.88
N GLY A 481 -2.18 -20.19 8.38
CA GLY A 481 -3.15 -20.94 7.60
C GLY A 481 -3.01 -20.82 6.08
N GLY A 482 -2.04 -20.05 5.57
CA GLY A 482 -1.74 -19.94 4.15
C GLY A 482 -2.81 -19.19 3.35
N LEU A 483 -2.78 -19.39 2.02
CA LEU A 483 -3.79 -18.84 1.10
C LEU A 483 -5.11 -19.63 1.26
N PRO A 484 -6.25 -18.91 1.43
CA PRO A 484 -7.55 -19.57 1.40
C PRO A 484 -7.94 -20.00 -0.01
N GLU A 485 -8.91 -20.89 -0.10
CA GLU A 485 -9.62 -21.15 -1.35
C GLU A 485 -10.62 -20.01 -1.60
N TYR A 486 -10.75 -19.62 -2.87
CA TYR A 486 -11.76 -18.69 -3.34
C TYR A 486 -12.65 -19.42 -4.33
N LYS A 487 -13.94 -19.52 -4.02
CA LYS A 487 -14.95 -20.22 -4.82
C LYS A 487 -15.92 -19.22 -5.42
N GLY A 488 -16.32 -19.45 -6.66
CA GLY A 488 -17.33 -18.66 -7.35
C GLY A 488 -17.45 -19.11 -8.78
N GLU A 489 -18.69 -19.10 -9.27
CA GLU A 489 -19.00 -19.43 -10.66
C GLU A 489 -19.09 -18.14 -11.47
N PRO A 490 -18.62 -18.14 -12.73
CA PRO A 490 -18.82 -17.02 -13.64
C PRO A 490 -20.31 -16.70 -13.80
N TYR A 491 -20.63 -15.42 -13.84
CA TYR A 491 -21.97 -14.95 -14.25
C TYR A 491 -22.10 -14.90 -15.77
N ALA A 492 -23.35 -14.92 -16.27
CA ALA A 492 -23.64 -14.72 -17.68
C ALA A 492 -23.34 -13.26 -18.06
N ASP A 493 -22.52 -13.07 -19.07
CA ASP A 493 -22.15 -11.82 -19.71
C ASP A 493 -22.06 -12.14 -21.21
N THR A 494 -23.20 -12.01 -21.89
CA THR A 494 -23.40 -12.57 -23.25
C THR A 494 -22.56 -11.83 -24.29
N ASP A 495 -22.39 -10.53 -24.15
CA ASP A 495 -21.63 -9.71 -25.10
C ASP A 495 -20.19 -9.41 -24.64
N ASN A 496 -19.80 -9.89 -23.45
CA ASN A 496 -18.47 -9.75 -22.86
C ASN A 496 -18.05 -8.30 -22.63
N ASP A 497 -18.97 -7.46 -22.21
CA ASP A 497 -18.69 -6.06 -21.88
C ASP A 497 -18.37 -5.83 -20.40
N GLY A 498 -18.41 -6.88 -19.59
CA GLY A 498 -18.06 -6.87 -18.17
C GLY A 498 -19.24 -6.58 -17.23
N MET A 499 -20.43 -6.36 -17.77
CA MET A 499 -21.67 -6.24 -17.00
C MET A 499 -22.44 -7.56 -17.06
N PRO A 500 -22.95 -8.10 -15.93
CA PRO A 500 -23.78 -9.30 -15.98
C PRO A 500 -25.12 -9.04 -16.69
N ASP A 501 -25.56 -9.99 -17.54
CA ASP A 501 -26.84 -9.90 -18.26
C ASP A 501 -28.01 -9.51 -17.33
N VAL A 502 -28.06 -10.10 -16.12
CA VAL A 502 -29.13 -9.81 -15.16
C VAL A 502 -29.10 -8.37 -14.64
N TRP A 503 -27.92 -7.80 -14.51
CA TRP A 503 -27.78 -6.40 -14.09
C TRP A 503 -28.19 -5.46 -15.21
N GLU A 504 -27.80 -5.73 -16.45
CA GLU A 504 -28.16 -4.93 -17.62
C GLU A 504 -29.65 -4.89 -17.81
N VAL A 505 -30.34 -6.04 -17.85
CA VAL A 505 -31.79 -6.14 -17.96
C VAL A 505 -32.48 -5.34 -16.84
N ALA A 506 -32.03 -5.47 -15.60
CA ALA A 506 -32.59 -4.76 -14.45
C ALA A 506 -32.41 -3.23 -14.54
N ASN A 507 -31.44 -2.76 -15.32
CA ASN A 507 -31.10 -1.35 -15.49
C ASN A 507 -31.50 -0.80 -16.89
N GLY A 508 -32.19 -1.60 -17.72
CA GLY A 508 -32.68 -1.20 -19.02
C GLY A 508 -31.61 -1.08 -20.10
N LEU A 509 -30.51 -1.81 -19.92
CA LEU A 509 -29.44 -1.96 -20.90
C LEU A 509 -29.62 -3.23 -21.73
N ASN A 510 -28.81 -3.42 -22.75
CA ASN A 510 -28.96 -4.51 -23.70
C ASN A 510 -27.82 -5.54 -23.57
N PRO A 511 -28.06 -6.74 -23.02
CA PRO A 511 -27.04 -7.80 -22.87
C PRO A 511 -26.41 -8.31 -24.17
N ASN A 512 -26.78 -7.75 -25.33
CA ASN A 512 -26.21 -8.09 -26.64
C ASN A 512 -25.58 -6.87 -27.34
N ASP A 513 -25.36 -5.77 -26.63
CA ASP A 513 -24.73 -4.56 -27.17
C ASP A 513 -23.51 -4.15 -26.33
N PRO A 514 -22.30 -4.68 -26.61
CA PRO A 514 -21.11 -4.39 -25.82
C PRO A 514 -20.69 -2.90 -25.86
N SER A 515 -21.32 -2.12 -26.74
CA SER A 515 -21.01 -0.69 -26.85
C SER A 515 -21.68 0.17 -25.76
N ASP A 516 -22.65 -0.35 -25.04
CA ASP A 516 -23.36 0.44 -24.05
C ASP A 516 -22.62 0.54 -22.70
N ALA A 517 -21.64 -0.37 -22.42
CA ALA A 517 -20.80 -0.30 -21.23
C ALA A 517 -20.09 1.06 -21.06
N VAL A 518 -19.64 1.66 -22.15
CA VAL A 518 -18.91 2.93 -22.13
C VAL A 518 -19.81 4.16 -22.31
N LYS A 519 -21.12 3.97 -22.44
CA LYS A 519 -22.11 5.05 -22.47
C LYS A 519 -22.49 5.48 -21.05
N ASP A 520 -23.10 6.65 -20.93
CA ASP A 520 -23.65 7.18 -19.69
C ASP A 520 -25.19 7.28 -19.82
N CYS A 521 -25.90 6.33 -19.23
CA CYS A 521 -27.35 6.18 -19.45
C CYS A 521 -28.19 7.29 -18.80
N ASN A 522 -27.68 7.99 -17.79
CA ASN A 522 -28.41 9.06 -17.10
C ASN A 522 -27.71 10.42 -17.13
N GLY A 523 -26.56 10.53 -17.78
CA GLY A 523 -25.83 11.79 -17.98
C GLY A 523 -25.23 12.36 -16.69
N ASP A 524 -24.84 11.53 -15.74
CA ASP A 524 -24.23 11.98 -14.48
C ASP A 524 -22.69 11.98 -14.48
N GLY A 525 -22.07 11.52 -15.58
CA GLY A 525 -20.63 11.54 -15.80
C GLY A 525 -19.94 10.18 -15.61
N TYR A 526 -20.55 9.22 -14.93
CA TYR A 526 -20.04 7.85 -14.87
C TYR A 526 -20.60 6.99 -16.01
N THR A 527 -19.74 6.19 -16.63
CA THR A 527 -20.16 5.23 -17.65
C THR A 527 -20.98 4.09 -17.03
N ASN A 528 -21.72 3.34 -17.85
CA ASN A 528 -22.56 2.25 -17.35
C ASN A 528 -21.74 1.16 -16.66
N ILE A 529 -20.56 0.82 -17.19
CA ILE A 529 -19.66 -0.09 -16.50
C ILE A 529 -19.21 0.47 -15.14
N GLU A 530 -18.93 1.77 -15.03
CA GLU A 530 -18.59 2.40 -13.75
C GLU A 530 -19.78 2.39 -12.77
N LYS A 531 -21.00 2.55 -13.27
CA LYS A 531 -22.21 2.41 -12.45
C LYS A 531 -22.35 1.00 -11.89
N TYR A 532 -22.11 0.00 -12.71
CA TYR A 532 -22.12 -1.40 -12.27
C TYR A 532 -21.05 -1.65 -11.19
N ILE A 533 -19.78 -1.37 -11.48
CA ILE A 533 -18.68 -1.71 -10.58
C ILE A 533 -18.72 -0.93 -9.26
N ASN A 534 -19.33 0.25 -9.23
CA ASN A 534 -19.37 1.13 -8.06
C ASN A 534 -20.76 1.19 -7.37
N GLY A 535 -21.75 0.43 -7.86
CA GLY A 535 -23.08 0.40 -7.26
C GLY A 535 -23.83 1.73 -7.37
N ILE A 536 -23.63 2.47 -8.46
CA ILE A 536 -24.30 3.76 -8.71
C ILE A 536 -25.69 3.50 -9.28
N ASP A 537 -26.68 4.23 -8.77
CA ASP A 537 -28.05 4.15 -9.25
C ASP A 537 -28.18 4.72 -10.68
N THR A 538 -28.53 3.87 -11.63
CA THR A 538 -28.71 4.24 -13.04
C THR A 538 -29.96 5.12 -13.31
N LYS A 539 -30.92 5.11 -12.38
CA LYS A 539 -32.22 5.80 -12.51
C LYS A 539 -32.20 7.19 -11.90
N LYS A 540 -31.19 7.52 -11.12
CA LYS A 540 -31.06 8.80 -10.43
C LYS A 540 -29.83 9.55 -10.92
N LYS A 541 -30.05 10.67 -11.62
CA LYS A 541 -28.96 11.58 -11.97
C LYS A 541 -28.50 12.32 -10.71
N VAL A 542 -27.23 12.22 -10.40
CA VAL A 542 -26.56 12.88 -9.25
C VAL A 542 -25.54 13.86 -9.78
N ASP A 543 -25.46 15.04 -9.18
CA ASP A 543 -24.38 15.99 -9.44
C ASP A 543 -23.14 15.57 -8.60
N TRP A 544 -22.24 14.84 -9.22
CA TRP A 544 -21.01 14.37 -8.58
C TRP A 544 -19.93 15.44 -8.45
N THR A 545 -20.15 16.64 -9.00
CA THR A 545 -19.28 17.79 -8.76
C THR A 545 -19.52 18.40 -7.38
N ASP A 546 -20.70 18.20 -6.80
CA ASP A 546 -20.99 18.56 -5.41
C ASP A 546 -20.49 17.45 -4.47
N LEU A 547 -19.42 17.75 -3.74
CA LEU A 547 -18.81 16.78 -2.81
C LEU A 547 -19.73 16.34 -1.66
N LYS A 548 -20.84 17.03 -1.41
CA LYS A 548 -21.87 16.56 -0.47
C LYS A 548 -22.52 15.26 -0.93
N ASN A 549 -22.51 14.98 -2.22
CA ASN A 549 -23.02 13.74 -2.81
C ASN A 549 -21.97 12.62 -2.85
N ASN A 550 -20.70 12.94 -2.56
CA ASN A 550 -19.59 12.00 -2.69
C ASN A 550 -19.53 10.99 -1.53
N HIS A 551 -20.39 10.00 -1.58
CA HIS A 551 -20.44 8.89 -0.61
C HIS A 551 -20.27 7.56 -1.32
N ASP A 552 -19.65 6.58 -0.64
CA ASP A 552 -19.51 5.22 -1.18
C ASP A 552 -20.89 4.60 -1.45
N THR A 553 -21.13 4.29 -2.71
CA THR A 553 -22.36 3.66 -3.20
C THR A 553 -22.27 2.15 -3.32
N LEU A 554 -21.05 1.59 -3.35
CA LEU A 554 -20.85 0.16 -3.55
C LEU A 554 -21.40 -0.68 -2.38
N SER A 555 -21.29 -0.20 -1.15
CA SER A 555 -21.83 -0.87 0.03
C SER A 555 -23.35 -1.09 -0.03
N LYS A 556 -24.05 -0.34 -0.87
CA LYS A 556 -25.50 -0.45 -1.08
C LYS A 556 -25.86 -1.39 -2.24
N ARG A 557 -24.88 -1.86 -3.02
CA ARG A 557 -25.12 -2.82 -4.09
C ARG A 557 -25.57 -4.14 -3.50
N LYS A 558 -26.75 -4.58 -3.84
CA LYS A 558 -27.22 -5.92 -3.49
C LYS A 558 -26.36 -6.93 -4.24
N SER A 559 -25.99 -8.01 -3.57
CA SER A 559 -25.39 -9.16 -4.24
C SER A 559 -26.35 -9.65 -5.33
N LEU A 560 -25.81 -9.88 -6.52
CA LEU A 560 -26.57 -10.43 -7.65
C LEU A 560 -26.55 -11.97 -7.65
N PHE A 561 -25.84 -12.58 -6.69
CA PHE A 561 -25.54 -14.01 -6.66
C PHE A 561 -25.84 -14.64 -5.30
#